data_5cd6ab33953721663bf85aebfb53a868
#
_entry.id   5cd6ab33953721663bf85aebfb53a868
#
_cell.length_a   1.000
_cell.length_b   1.000
_cell.length_c   1.000
_cell.angle_alpha   90.00
_cell.angle_beta   90.00
_cell.angle_gamma   90.00
#
_symmetry.space_group_name_H-M   'P 1'
#
loop_
_entity.id
_entity.type
_entity.pdbx_description
1 polymer ?
#
loop_
_entity_poly.entity_id
_entity_poly.type
_entity_poly.pdbx_seq_one_letter_code
_entity_poly.pdbx_strand_id
1 'polypeptide(L)'
;MLEKFNEAVSFIRSKTNVEPTIGIILGTGLGGLVKEIEIINEIPYETIPNFPVSTVESHSGKLIFGNLGGKKVIAMQGRFHFYEGYTMQQVTFPVRVMKLLGIQRLFVSNASGGVNPDFEVGEIMIQNDHINLFPAHPLIGKNYDEFGPRFPDMSEPYDPEMIQLAQKIAAENNIKVSVGTYAGLTGPTLETPAEYKYVRVIGADAVGMSTVPEVIVARHMEIPCFAISIITDLGVPGKIQKVSVQDVIEVASRQEPKMTLIMRELISRI
;
A
#
# COMPACT_ATOMS: atom_id res chain seq x y z
N MET A 1 -9.43 22.33 -0.83
CA MET A 1 -8.75 21.04 -0.55
C MET A 1 -7.41 21.27 0.15
N LEU A 2 -6.55 22.21 -0.30
CA LEU A 2 -5.27 22.55 0.38
C LEU A 2 -5.46 22.90 1.86
N GLU A 3 -6.46 23.72 2.19
CA GLU A 3 -6.80 24.05 3.58
C GLU A 3 -7.03 22.77 4.43
N LYS A 4 -7.77 21.80 3.88
CA LYS A 4 -8.05 20.54 4.57
C LYS A 4 -6.78 19.73 4.87
N PHE A 5 -5.81 19.71 3.95
CA PHE A 5 -4.52 19.09 4.21
C PHE A 5 -3.76 19.83 5.32
N ASN A 6 -3.74 21.17 5.27
CA ASN A 6 -3.06 21.99 6.27
C ASN A 6 -3.70 21.87 7.67
N GLU A 7 -5.02 21.78 7.76
CA GLU A 7 -5.73 21.51 9.01
C GLU A 7 -5.30 20.17 9.62
N ALA A 8 -5.30 19.10 8.82
CA ALA A 8 -4.84 17.77 9.27
C ALA A 8 -3.38 17.80 9.72
N VAL A 9 -2.49 18.40 8.94
CA VAL A 9 -1.06 18.54 9.27
C VAL A 9 -0.86 19.34 10.55
N SER A 10 -1.54 20.47 10.70
CA SER A 10 -1.44 21.32 11.89
C SER A 10 -1.91 20.58 13.15
N PHE A 11 -3.01 19.83 13.04
CA PHE A 11 -3.50 19.00 14.12
C PHE A 11 -2.47 17.92 14.49
N ILE A 12 -1.95 17.17 13.51
CA ILE A 12 -0.95 16.12 13.74
C ILE A 12 0.30 16.70 14.41
N ARG A 13 0.82 17.83 13.91
CA ARG A 13 1.99 18.52 14.50
C ARG A 13 1.73 19.03 15.91
N SER A 14 0.48 19.30 16.30
CA SER A 14 0.14 19.62 17.70
C SER A 14 0.21 18.42 18.66
N LYS A 15 0.24 17.17 18.09
CA LYS A 15 0.26 15.93 18.87
C LYS A 15 1.65 15.26 18.89
N THR A 16 2.49 15.53 17.90
CA THR A 16 3.82 14.92 17.79
C THR A 16 4.82 15.83 17.09
N ASN A 17 6.07 15.77 17.57
CA ASN A 17 7.21 16.46 16.95
C ASN A 17 8.04 15.50 16.07
N VAL A 18 7.57 14.29 15.81
CA VAL A 18 8.28 13.36 14.93
C VAL A 18 8.22 13.87 13.50
N GLU A 19 9.37 14.00 12.86
CA GLU A 19 9.52 14.33 11.44
C GLU A 19 9.80 13.04 10.66
N PRO A 20 8.76 12.37 10.12
CA PRO A 20 8.95 11.09 9.44
C PRO A 20 9.60 11.29 8.07
N THR A 21 10.55 10.41 7.73
CA THR A 21 11.15 10.34 6.38
C THR A 21 10.55 9.21 5.55
N ILE A 22 9.90 8.24 6.19
CA ILE A 22 9.30 7.07 5.56
C ILE A 22 7.81 7.04 5.88
N GLY A 23 6.97 6.93 4.85
CA GLY A 23 5.54 6.62 4.95
C GLY A 23 5.30 5.13 4.72
N ILE A 24 4.43 4.53 5.51
CA ILE A 24 4.07 3.10 5.39
C ILE A 24 2.55 2.98 5.38
N ILE A 25 2.00 2.20 4.43
CA ILE A 25 0.58 1.85 4.38
C ILE A 25 0.46 0.33 4.51
N LEU A 26 -0.15 -0.13 5.60
CA LEU A 26 -0.32 -1.54 5.89
C LEU A 26 -1.67 -2.05 5.38
N GLY A 27 -1.65 -3.19 4.69
CA GLY A 27 -2.83 -3.86 4.16
C GLY A 27 -3.53 -4.77 5.18
N THR A 28 -4.63 -5.38 4.75
CA THR A 28 -5.43 -6.34 5.53
C THR A 28 -4.59 -7.52 5.99
N GLY A 29 -4.64 -7.83 7.28
CA GLY A 29 -3.89 -8.93 7.88
C GLY A 29 -2.38 -8.70 8.02
N LEU A 30 -1.89 -7.48 7.73
CA LEU A 30 -0.46 -7.14 7.66
C LEU A 30 -0.05 -6.09 8.71
N GLY A 31 -0.68 -6.13 9.87
CA GLY A 31 -0.42 -5.18 10.98
C GLY A 31 0.81 -5.51 11.84
N GLY A 32 1.48 -6.65 11.62
CA GLY A 32 2.60 -7.10 12.47
C GLY A 32 3.85 -6.23 12.38
N LEU A 33 4.07 -5.56 11.23
CA LEU A 33 5.17 -4.59 11.11
C LEU A 33 5.11 -3.51 12.19
N VAL A 34 3.91 -3.17 12.68
CA VAL A 34 3.74 -2.21 13.79
C VAL A 34 4.46 -2.65 15.06
N LYS A 35 4.58 -3.96 15.31
CA LYS A 35 5.28 -4.50 16.48
C LYS A 35 6.80 -4.27 16.44
N GLU A 36 7.33 -4.02 15.25
CA GLU A 36 8.76 -3.71 15.03
C GLU A 36 9.03 -2.20 15.13
N ILE A 37 7.99 -1.35 15.21
CA ILE A 37 8.13 0.09 15.37
C ILE A 37 8.30 0.43 16.86
N GLU A 38 9.37 1.15 17.20
CA GLU A 38 9.46 1.84 18.49
C GLU A 38 8.48 3.01 18.46
N ILE A 39 7.26 2.78 18.96
CA ILE A 39 6.16 3.75 18.88
C ILE A 39 6.46 4.95 19.80
N ILE A 40 6.37 6.15 19.22
CA ILE A 40 6.48 7.42 19.94
C ILE A 40 5.10 8.03 20.17
N ASN A 41 4.25 8.03 19.12
CA ASN A 41 2.88 8.53 19.20
C ASN A 41 1.94 7.69 18.34
N GLU A 42 0.69 7.64 18.78
CA GLU A 42 -0.44 7.09 18.00
C GLU A 42 -1.55 8.14 17.94
N ILE A 43 -2.14 8.33 16.76
CA ILE A 43 -3.22 9.29 16.54
C ILE A 43 -4.36 8.58 15.81
N PRO A 44 -5.54 8.37 16.46
CA PRO A 44 -6.71 7.79 15.81
C PRO A 44 -7.18 8.63 14.62
N TYR A 45 -7.56 8.01 13.50
CA TYR A 45 -8.00 8.72 12.30
C TYR A 45 -9.19 9.64 12.55
N GLU A 46 -10.15 9.18 13.36
CA GLU A 46 -11.36 9.91 13.72
C GLU A 46 -11.09 11.24 14.42
N THR A 47 -9.92 11.41 15.04
CA THR A 47 -9.52 12.66 15.70
C THR A 47 -8.88 13.65 14.75
N ILE A 48 -8.42 13.20 13.56
CA ILE A 48 -7.70 14.03 12.61
C ILE A 48 -8.70 14.74 11.68
N PRO A 49 -8.70 16.07 11.62
CA PRO A 49 -9.61 16.80 10.73
C PRO A 49 -9.51 16.31 9.28
N ASN A 50 -10.66 16.11 8.65
CA ASN A 50 -10.81 15.71 7.25
C ASN A 50 -10.25 14.31 6.87
N PHE A 51 -9.73 13.53 7.82
CA PHE A 51 -9.36 12.16 7.55
C PHE A 51 -10.61 11.30 7.34
N PRO A 52 -10.58 10.33 6.40
CA PRO A 52 -11.59 9.29 6.36
C PRO A 52 -11.54 8.43 7.64
N VAL A 53 -12.64 7.75 7.92
CA VAL A 53 -12.71 6.79 9.03
C VAL A 53 -12.77 5.39 8.42
N SER A 54 -11.88 4.48 8.83
CA SER A 54 -11.92 3.11 8.32
C SER A 54 -13.21 2.41 8.75
N THR A 55 -13.90 1.79 7.80
CA THR A 55 -15.12 1.00 8.02
C THR A 55 -14.84 -0.50 8.00
N VAL A 56 -13.61 -0.90 7.73
CA VAL A 56 -13.17 -2.31 7.68
C VAL A 56 -12.73 -2.75 9.09
N GLU A 57 -13.39 -3.77 9.65
CA GLU A 57 -13.17 -4.27 11.02
C GLU A 57 -11.70 -4.67 11.30
N SER A 58 -10.95 -5.09 10.28
CA SER A 58 -9.54 -5.47 10.40
C SER A 58 -8.56 -4.30 10.48
N HIS A 59 -9.06 -3.05 10.39
CA HIS A 59 -8.23 -1.85 10.39
C HIS A 59 -8.38 -1.08 11.70
N SER A 60 -7.26 -0.94 12.45
CA SER A 60 -7.22 -0.24 13.74
C SER A 60 -7.44 1.28 13.64
N GLY A 61 -7.46 1.83 12.42
CA GLY A 61 -7.81 3.21 12.15
C GLY A 61 -6.92 4.26 12.82
N LYS A 62 -5.57 4.12 12.78
CA LYS A 62 -4.67 5.10 13.39
C LYS A 62 -3.38 5.34 12.62
N LEU A 63 -2.81 6.54 12.76
CA LEU A 63 -1.44 6.87 12.39
C LEU A 63 -0.50 6.53 13.55
N ILE A 64 0.59 5.87 13.24
CA ILE A 64 1.64 5.51 14.19
C ILE A 64 2.91 6.25 13.79
N PHE A 65 3.50 6.97 14.73
CA PHE A 65 4.78 7.65 14.59
C PHE A 65 5.81 6.95 15.47
N GLY A 66 6.99 6.67 14.91
CA GLY A 66 8.02 5.97 15.66
C GLY A 66 9.31 5.80 14.88
N ASN A 67 10.16 4.88 15.38
CA ASN A 67 11.38 4.48 14.71
C ASN A 67 11.28 3.03 14.21
N LEU A 68 11.75 2.79 13.00
CA LEU A 68 11.84 1.46 12.40
C LEU A 68 13.14 1.37 11.60
N GLY A 69 14.00 0.39 11.91
CA GLY A 69 15.26 0.24 11.21
C GLY A 69 16.18 1.47 11.30
N GLY A 70 16.10 2.24 12.38
CA GLY A 70 16.87 3.47 12.56
C GLY A 70 16.33 4.71 11.83
N LYS A 71 15.18 4.61 11.16
CA LYS A 71 14.52 5.71 10.45
C LYS A 71 13.25 6.16 11.19
N LYS A 72 12.93 7.45 11.12
CA LYS A 72 11.64 7.98 11.59
C LYS A 72 10.56 7.66 10.58
N VAL A 73 9.51 6.99 11.04
CA VAL A 73 8.40 6.52 10.19
C VAL A 73 7.06 7.08 10.63
N ILE A 74 6.15 7.19 9.66
CA ILE A 74 4.71 7.32 9.87
C ILE A 74 4.04 6.13 9.21
N ALA A 75 3.31 5.33 9.98
CA ALA A 75 2.61 4.16 9.47
C ALA A 75 1.09 4.32 9.62
N MET A 76 0.38 4.01 8.55
CA MET A 76 -1.07 3.81 8.57
C MET A 76 -1.36 2.37 9.02
N GLN A 77 -1.88 2.20 10.22
CA GLN A 77 -2.45 0.93 10.67
C GLN A 77 -3.91 0.85 10.23
N GLY A 78 -4.12 0.35 9.02
CA GLY A 78 -5.36 0.41 8.27
C GLY A 78 -5.30 1.41 7.14
N ARG A 79 -6.02 1.11 6.06
CA ARG A 79 -6.11 1.94 4.86
C ARG A 79 -7.57 2.20 4.49
N PHE A 80 -7.78 3.07 3.52
CA PHE A 80 -9.09 3.37 2.97
C PHE A 80 -9.20 2.76 1.57
N HIS A 81 -10.37 2.18 1.26
CA HIS A 81 -10.60 1.59 -0.03
C HIS A 81 -11.74 2.32 -0.78
N PHE A 82 -11.66 2.28 -2.10
CA PHE A 82 -12.68 2.89 -2.93
C PHE A 82 -14.07 2.25 -2.75
N TYR A 83 -14.10 0.93 -2.52
CA TYR A 83 -15.36 0.20 -2.28
C TYR A 83 -16.06 0.58 -0.96
N GLU A 84 -15.40 1.26 -0.05
CA GLU A 84 -16.02 1.79 1.18
C GLU A 84 -16.92 3.02 0.91
N GLY A 85 -17.00 3.47 -0.35
CA GLY A 85 -17.80 4.61 -0.79
C GLY A 85 -17.05 5.94 -0.77
N TYR A 86 -15.75 5.93 -0.50
CA TYR A 86 -14.90 7.10 -0.56
C TYR A 86 -14.55 7.49 -1.99
N THR A 87 -14.44 8.79 -2.25
CA THR A 87 -13.84 9.29 -3.49
C THR A 87 -12.35 8.94 -3.53
N MET A 88 -11.76 8.86 -4.73
CA MET A 88 -10.32 8.63 -4.87
C MET A 88 -9.47 9.69 -4.17
N GLN A 89 -9.95 10.93 -4.10
CA GLN A 89 -9.30 12.01 -3.35
C GLN A 89 -9.31 11.76 -1.85
N GLN A 90 -10.38 11.15 -1.31
CA GLN A 90 -10.45 10.77 0.11
C GLN A 90 -9.55 9.56 0.39
N VAL A 91 -9.59 8.53 -0.46
CA VAL A 91 -8.71 7.34 -0.34
C VAL A 91 -7.23 7.75 -0.26
N THR A 92 -6.83 8.73 -1.06
CA THR A 92 -5.43 9.18 -1.17
C THR A 92 -5.09 10.40 -0.31
N PHE A 93 -6.06 10.94 0.44
CA PHE A 93 -5.86 12.08 1.33
C PHE A 93 -4.67 11.89 2.30
N PRO A 94 -4.53 10.72 2.96
CA PRO A 94 -3.42 10.48 3.89
C PRO A 94 -2.04 10.57 3.23
N VAL A 95 -1.89 10.13 1.99
CA VAL A 95 -0.60 10.18 1.28
C VAL A 95 -0.13 11.63 1.08
N ARG A 96 -1.05 12.56 0.78
CA ARG A 96 -0.73 13.98 0.66
C ARG A 96 -0.39 14.59 2.02
N VAL A 97 -1.10 14.20 3.08
CA VAL A 97 -0.78 14.62 4.45
C VAL A 97 0.60 14.12 4.85
N MET A 98 0.94 12.87 4.57
CA MET A 98 2.28 12.32 4.83
C MET A 98 3.39 13.10 4.09
N LYS A 99 3.15 13.50 2.82
CA LYS A 99 4.09 14.35 2.08
C LYS A 99 4.35 15.67 2.81
N LEU A 100 3.30 16.34 3.25
CA LEU A 100 3.41 17.61 3.98
C LEU A 100 4.04 17.43 5.37
N LEU A 101 3.98 16.24 5.95
CA LEU A 101 4.69 15.88 7.19
C LEU A 101 6.18 15.58 6.96
N GLY A 102 6.60 15.35 5.70
CA GLY A 102 8.01 15.26 5.34
C GLY A 102 8.48 13.91 4.82
N ILE A 103 7.59 12.96 4.52
CA ILE A 103 8.05 11.67 3.96
C ILE A 103 8.77 11.85 2.62
N GLN A 104 9.81 11.06 2.44
CA GLN A 104 10.65 11.02 1.25
C GLN A 104 10.48 9.73 0.46
N ARG A 105 9.92 8.69 1.06
CA ARG A 105 9.63 7.39 0.44
C ARG A 105 8.32 6.84 0.98
N LEU A 106 7.61 6.09 0.13
CA LEU A 106 6.36 5.41 0.50
C LEU A 106 6.50 3.90 0.34
N PHE A 107 6.14 3.18 1.39
CA PHE A 107 6.05 1.72 1.43
C PHE A 107 4.60 1.30 1.52
N VAL A 108 4.19 0.37 0.67
CA VAL A 108 2.80 -0.10 0.62
C VAL A 108 2.78 -1.62 0.67
N SER A 109 1.94 -2.20 1.51
CA SER A 109 1.72 -3.63 1.53
C SER A 109 0.25 -3.98 1.28
N ASN A 110 -0.02 -5.13 0.70
CA ASN A 110 -1.36 -5.63 0.48
C ASN A 110 -1.42 -7.17 0.46
N ALA A 111 -2.64 -7.70 0.64
CA ALA A 111 -3.02 -9.05 0.27
C ALA A 111 -3.64 -8.99 -1.13
N SER A 112 -3.38 -9.97 -1.99
CA SER A 112 -3.84 -9.98 -3.39
C SER A 112 -4.06 -11.39 -3.92
N GLY A 113 -5.00 -11.52 -4.87
CA GLY A 113 -5.18 -12.74 -5.65
C GLY A 113 -4.10 -12.88 -6.73
N GLY A 114 -3.48 -14.05 -6.84
CA GLY A 114 -2.48 -14.35 -7.87
C GLY A 114 -3.15 -14.81 -9.17
N VAL A 115 -2.81 -14.18 -10.31
CA VAL A 115 -3.30 -14.59 -11.64
C VAL A 115 -2.18 -15.16 -12.52
N ASN A 116 -0.93 -15.09 -12.07
CA ASN A 116 0.19 -15.75 -12.70
C ASN A 116 0.15 -17.25 -12.38
N PRO A 117 0.18 -18.14 -13.41
CA PRO A 117 0.09 -19.60 -13.20
C PRO A 117 1.27 -20.21 -12.42
N ASP A 118 2.40 -19.50 -12.37
CA ASP A 118 3.62 -19.91 -11.66
C ASP A 118 3.61 -19.51 -10.18
N PHE A 119 2.61 -18.75 -9.74
CA PHE A 119 2.48 -18.35 -8.35
C PHE A 119 1.84 -19.43 -7.49
N GLU A 120 2.19 -19.39 -6.20
CA GLU A 120 1.64 -20.26 -5.16
C GLU A 120 0.97 -19.41 -4.06
N VAL A 121 -0.01 -19.99 -3.38
CA VAL A 121 -0.63 -19.35 -2.20
C VAL A 121 0.41 -19.16 -1.10
N GLY A 122 0.51 -17.94 -0.59
CA GLY A 122 1.51 -17.54 0.40
C GLY A 122 2.81 -17.00 -0.22
N GLU A 123 2.91 -16.92 -1.54
CA GLU A 123 4.06 -16.31 -2.21
C GLU A 123 4.09 -14.80 -1.96
N ILE A 124 5.30 -14.24 -1.87
CA ILE A 124 5.53 -12.81 -1.75
C ILE A 124 5.89 -12.26 -3.12
N MET A 125 5.13 -11.26 -3.59
CA MET A 125 5.39 -10.55 -4.85
C MET A 125 5.81 -9.11 -4.57
N ILE A 126 6.97 -8.71 -5.08
CA ILE A 126 7.40 -7.31 -5.14
C ILE A 126 6.78 -6.70 -6.41
N GLN A 127 6.10 -5.57 -6.27
CA GLN A 127 5.47 -4.91 -7.42
C GLN A 127 6.51 -4.08 -8.17
N ASN A 128 6.57 -4.25 -9.48
CA ASN A 128 7.41 -3.43 -10.38
C ASN A 128 6.59 -2.55 -11.31
N ASP A 129 5.30 -2.86 -11.48
CA ASP A 129 4.37 -2.08 -12.30
C ASP A 129 2.92 -2.30 -11.83
N HIS A 130 2.00 -1.50 -12.35
CA HIS A 130 0.59 -1.68 -12.09
C HIS A 130 -0.32 -1.36 -13.29
N ILE A 131 -1.51 -1.95 -13.27
CA ILE A 131 -2.59 -1.63 -14.20
C ILE A 131 -3.73 -1.02 -13.39
N ASN A 132 -4.11 0.22 -13.72
CA ASN A 132 -5.21 0.92 -13.05
C ASN A 132 -6.54 0.62 -13.74
N LEU A 133 -7.36 -0.23 -13.13
CA LEU A 133 -8.71 -0.57 -13.59
C LEU A 133 -9.81 0.04 -12.71
N PHE A 134 -9.47 0.98 -11.83
CA PHE A 134 -10.48 1.72 -11.09
C PHE A 134 -11.31 2.64 -12.02
N PRO A 135 -12.60 2.81 -11.77
CA PRO A 135 -13.48 3.66 -12.59
C PRO A 135 -13.24 5.16 -12.37
N ALA A 136 -12.41 5.51 -11.38
CA ALA A 136 -12.04 6.87 -11.04
C ALA A 136 -10.54 6.98 -10.85
N HIS A 137 -9.99 8.20 -11.03
CA HIS A 137 -8.56 8.44 -10.90
C HIS A 137 -8.29 9.56 -9.87
N PRO A 138 -7.33 9.42 -8.96
CA PRO A 138 -7.11 10.37 -7.87
C PRO A 138 -6.67 11.77 -8.32
N LEU A 139 -6.15 11.91 -9.53
CA LEU A 139 -5.69 13.19 -10.09
C LEU A 139 -6.74 13.87 -11.00
N ILE A 140 -7.95 13.29 -11.15
CA ILE A 140 -9.04 13.96 -11.90
C ILE A 140 -9.49 15.19 -11.12
N GLY A 141 -9.72 16.28 -11.85
CA GLY A 141 -10.15 17.56 -11.31
C GLY A 141 -9.05 18.62 -11.36
N LYS A 142 -9.13 19.61 -10.46
CA LYS A 142 -8.14 20.69 -10.38
C LYS A 142 -6.77 20.13 -9.97
N ASN A 143 -5.72 20.49 -10.70
CA ASN A 143 -4.35 20.22 -10.26
C ASN A 143 -3.97 21.17 -9.12
N TYR A 144 -3.14 20.70 -8.20
CA TYR A 144 -2.47 21.46 -7.15
C TYR A 144 -0.98 21.44 -7.46
N ASP A 145 -0.51 22.50 -8.12
CA ASP A 145 0.86 22.59 -8.66
C ASP A 145 1.92 22.48 -7.54
N GLU A 146 1.53 22.77 -6.30
CA GLU A 146 2.36 22.58 -5.11
C GLU A 146 2.70 21.11 -4.84
N PHE A 147 1.91 20.17 -5.37
CA PHE A 147 2.13 18.74 -5.23
C PHE A 147 2.80 18.12 -6.45
N GLY A 148 2.71 18.75 -7.62
CA GLY A 148 3.32 18.20 -8.82
C GLY A 148 2.63 18.63 -10.12
N PRO A 149 3.17 18.19 -11.28
CA PRO A 149 2.67 18.58 -12.59
C PRO A 149 1.30 17.98 -12.89
N ARG A 150 0.55 18.63 -13.78
CA ARG A 150 -0.75 18.12 -14.24
C ARG A 150 -0.69 16.72 -14.86
N PHE A 151 0.41 16.42 -15.54
CA PHE A 151 0.65 15.16 -16.22
C PHE A 151 1.96 14.55 -15.72
N PRO A 152 1.93 13.83 -14.57
CA PRO A 152 3.12 13.16 -14.05
C PRO A 152 3.53 11.99 -14.93
N ASP A 153 4.84 11.77 -15.05
CA ASP A 153 5.38 10.57 -15.66
C ASP A 153 5.17 9.37 -14.72
N MET A 154 4.75 8.25 -15.31
CA MET A 154 4.51 6.98 -14.63
C MET A 154 5.29 5.82 -15.28
N SER A 155 6.38 6.11 -16.02
CA SER A 155 7.23 5.06 -16.63
C SER A 155 7.97 4.22 -15.59
N GLU A 156 8.21 4.78 -14.39
CA GLU A 156 8.81 4.09 -13.25
C GLU A 156 7.96 4.32 -11.99
N PRO A 157 6.79 3.64 -11.85
CA PRO A 157 5.90 3.87 -10.73
C PRO A 157 6.46 3.36 -9.39
N TYR A 158 7.32 2.35 -9.44
CA TYR A 158 8.02 1.77 -8.29
C TYR A 158 9.53 1.94 -8.46
N ASP A 159 10.21 2.21 -7.36
CA ASP A 159 11.64 2.50 -7.35
C ASP A 159 12.48 1.24 -7.62
N PRO A 160 13.26 1.22 -8.72
CA PRO A 160 14.01 0.03 -9.13
C PRO A 160 15.15 -0.32 -8.16
N GLU A 161 15.74 0.66 -7.45
CA GLU A 161 16.80 0.40 -6.47
C GLU A 161 16.22 -0.28 -5.23
N MET A 162 15.05 0.18 -4.76
CA MET A 162 14.34 -0.48 -3.66
C MET A 162 13.91 -1.90 -4.03
N ILE A 163 13.43 -2.14 -5.27
CA ILE A 163 13.07 -3.47 -5.75
C ILE A 163 14.29 -4.41 -5.73
N GLN A 164 15.41 -3.99 -6.31
CA GLN A 164 16.64 -4.79 -6.35
C GLN A 164 17.17 -5.09 -4.95
N LEU A 165 17.16 -4.09 -4.05
CA LEU A 165 17.60 -4.26 -2.68
C LEU A 165 16.68 -5.22 -1.91
N ALA A 166 15.36 -5.12 -2.11
CA ALA A 166 14.41 -6.04 -1.49
C ALA A 166 14.60 -7.50 -1.97
N GLN A 167 14.85 -7.71 -3.27
CA GLN A 167 15.18 -9.04 -3.81
C GLN A 167 16.47 -9.60 -3.18
N LYS A 168 17.50 -8.75 -3.03
CA LYS A 168 18.76 -9.13 -2.37
C LYS A 168 18.53 -9.51 -0.91
N ILE A 169 17.76 -8.71 -0.15
CA ILE A 169 17.39 -9.00 1.24
C ILE A 169 16.64 -10.33 1.35
N ALA A 170 15.68 -10.58 0.45
CA ALA A 170 14.94 -11.82 0.41
C ALA A 170 15.88 -13.03 0.19
N ALA A 171 16.81 -12.93 -0.75
CA ALA A 171 17.80 -13.97 -1.04
C ALA A 171 18.73 -14.23 0.16
N GLU A 172 19.24 -13.17 0.82
CA GLU A 172 20.07 -13.25 2.02
C GLU A 172 19.37 -14.00 3.18
N ASN A 173 18.03 -13.96 3.21
CA ASN A 173 17.21 -14.59 4.25
C ASN A 173 16.50 -15.87 3.79
N ASN A 174 16.84 -16.42 2.62
CA ASN A 174 16.20 -17.60 2.02
C ASN A 174 14.68 -17.46 1.87
N ILE A 175 14.21 -16.26 1.56
CA ILE A 175 12.80 -15.96 1.29
C ILE A 175 12.61 -15.93 -0.23
N LYS A 176 11.77 -16.84 -0.75
CA LYS A 176 11.36 -16.79 -2.16
C LYS A 176 10.46 -15.58 -2.39
N VAL A 177 10.79 -14.78 -3.38
CA VAL A 177 9.97 -13.65 -3.84
C VAL A 177 9.88 -13.68 -5.36
N SER A 178 8.75 -13.22 -5.87
CA SER A 178 8.55 -12.94 -7.29
C SER A 178 8.49 -11.42 -7.51
N VAL A 179 8.66 -10.99 -8.75
CA VAL A 179 8.45 -9.60 -9.18
C VAL A 179 7.34 -9.62 -10.23
N GLY A 180 6.39 -8.68 -10.13
CA GLY A 180 5.26 -8.71 -11.05
C GLY A 180 4.41 -7.45 -11.04
N THR A 181 3.46 -7.42 -11.99
CA THR A 181 2.52 -6.34 -12.23
C THR A 181 1.23 -6.55 -11.43
N TYR A 182 0.80 -5.52 -10.69
CA TYR A 182 -0.42 -5.53 -9.91
C TYR A 182 -1.56 -4.84 -10.64
N ALA A 183 -2.73 -5.48 -10.76
CA ALA A 183 -3.95 -4.85 -11.24
C ALA A 183 -4.81 -4.35 -10.07
N GLY A 184 -5.12 -3.05 -10.08
CA GLY A 184 -6.01 -2.45 -9.09
C GLY A 184 -7.46 -2.40 -9.59
N LEU A 185 -8.37 -3.07 -8.90
CA LEU A 185 -9.81 -3.13 -9.18
C LEU A 185 -10.64 -2.51 -8.06
N THR A 186 -11.90 -2.23 -8.37
CA THR A 186 -12.83 -1.61 -7.42
C THR A 186 -13.19 -2.50 -6.24
N GLY A 187 -13.46 -3.79 -6.45
CA GLY A 187 -14.21 -4.61 -5.50
C GLY A 187 -15.65 -4.10 -5.29
N PRO A 188 -16.36 -4.45 -4.19
CA PRO A 188 -15.91 -5.31 -3.08
C PRO A 188 -16.02 -6.82 -3.37
N THR A 189 -16.57 -7.24 -4.52
CA THR A 189 -16.57 -8.65 -4.87
C THR A 189 -15.19 -9.13 -5.24
N LEU A 190 -14.85 -10.37 -4.89
CA LEU A 190 -13.73 -11.05 -5.50
C LEU A 190 -14.07 -11.33 -6.98
N GLU A 191 -13.03 -11.53 -7.76
CA GLU A 191 -13.14 -11.66 -9.21
C GLU A 191 -13.79 -12.97 -9.62
N THR A 192 -14.63 -12.91 -10.66
CA THR A 192 -15.09 -14.09 -11.38
C THR A 192 -13.93 -14.77 -12.13
N PRO A 193 -14.07 -16.07 -12.50
CA PRO A 193 -13.07 -16.74 -13.33
C PRO A 193 -12.73 -16.02 -14.66
N ALA A 194 -13.75 -15.32 -15.23
CA ALA A 194 -13.56 -14.55 -16.46
C ALA A 194 -12.78 -13.25 -16.22
N GLU A 195 -13.00 -12.59 -15.08
CA GLU A 195 -12.25 -11.40 -14.68
C GLU A 195 -10.80 -11.75 -14.36
N TYR A 196 -10.52 -12.83 -13.66
CA TYR A 196 -9.15 -13.33 -13.47
C TYR A 196 -8.43 -13.57 -14.81
N LYS A 197 -9.12 -14.24 -15.75
CA LYS A 197 -8.57 -14.47 -17.10
C LYS A 197 -8.32 -13.14 -17.82
N TYR A 198 -9.24 -12.19 -17.70
CA TYR A 198 -9.11 -10.85 -18.31
C TYR A 198 -7.90 -10.12 -17.80
N VAL A 199 -7.75 -9.98 -16.46
CA VAL A 199 -6.61 -9.26 -15.88
C VAL A 199 -5.27 -9.93 -16.20
N ARG A 200 -5.23 -11.27 -16.28
CA ARG A 200 -4.02 -11.99 -16.71
C ARG A 200 -3.68 -11.69 -18.17
N VAL A 201 -4.65 -11.69 -19.07
CA VAL A 201 -4.44 -11.44 -20.51
C VAL A 201 -3.89 -10.04 -20.78
N ILE A 202 -4.31 -9.05 -20.00
CA ILE A 202 -3.82 -7.67 -20.14
C ILE A 202 -2.47 -7.43 -19.44
N GLY A 203 -1.87 -8.46 -18.82
CA GLY A 203 -0.51 -8.41 -18.30
C GLY A 203 -0.34 -8.39 -16.78
N ALA A 204 -1.40 -8.56 -15.99
CA ALA A 204 -1.28 -8.63 -14.54
C ALA A 204 -0.73 -9.99 -14.07
N ASP A 205 -0.02 -9.97 -12.95
CA ASP A 205 0.43 -11.14 -12.18
C ASP A 205 -0.35 -11.31 -10.88
N ALA A 206 -0.84 -10.21 -10.33
CA ALA A 206 -1.70 -10.20 -9.14
C ALA A 206 -2.81 -9.14 -9.28
N VAL A 207 -3.87 -9.30 -8.48
CA VAL A 207 -5.05 -8.42 -8.49
C VAL A 207 -5.49 -8.10 -7.07
N GLY A 208 -5.98 -6.89 -6.86
CA GLY A 208 -6.56 -6.48 -5.58
C GLY A 208 -7.20 -5.10 -5.63
N MET A 209 -7.62 -4.58 -4.48
CA MET A 209 -8.55 -3.44 -4.40
C MET A 209 -7.89 -2.18 -3.79
N SER A 210 -6.55 -2.05 -3.87
CA SER A 210 -5.80 -0.99 -3.19
C SER A 210 -4.56 -0.56 -3.97
N THR A 211 -3.61 0.10 -3.31
CA THR A 211 -2.21 0.34 -3.73
C THR A 211 -2.06 1.31 -4.90
N VAL A 212 -2.72 1.06 -6.02
CA VAL A 212 -2.56 1.87 -7.24
C VAL A 212 -2.89 3.36 -7.01
N PRO A 213 -4.02 3.73 -6.37
CA PRO A 213 -4.32 5.13 -6.12
C PRO A 213 -3.28 5.83 -5.24
N GLU A 214 -2.77 5.16 -4.20
CA GLU A 214 -1.75 5.68 -3.29
C GLU A 214 -0.42 5.90 -4.02
N VAL A 215 0.00 4.94 -4.85
CA VAL A 215 1.22 5.04 -5.66
C VAL A 215 1.10 6.17 -6.69
N ILE A 216 -0.03 6.30 -7.40
CA ILE A 216 -0.26 7.40 -8.35
C ILE A 216 -0.09 8.76 -7.67
N VAL A 217 -0.68 8.94 -6.49
CA VAL A 217 -0.60 10.22 -5.77
C VAL A 217 0.80 10.47 -5.20
N ALA A 218 1.48 9.44 -4.74
CA ALA A 218 2.87 9.54 -4.28
C ALA A 218 3.80 9.93 -5.44
N ARG A 219 3.68 9.27 -6.59
CA ARG A 219 4.49 9.58 -7.79
C ARG A 219 4.19 10.96 -8.35
N HIS A 220 2.93 11.42 -8.28
CA HIS A 220 2.58 12.81 -8.61
C HIS A 220 3.39 13.82 -7.78
N MET A 221 3.75 13.46 -6.55
CA MET A 221 4.56 14.27 -5.62
C MET A 221 6.05 13.89 -5.63
N GLU A 222 6.49 13.14 -6.64
CA GLU A 222 7.87 12.66 -6.80
C GLU A 222 8.39 11.82 -5.62
N ILE A 223 7.49 11.15 -4.89
CA ILE A 223 7.87 10.24 -3.82
C ILE A 223 8.19 8.86 -4.42
N PRO A 224 9.42 8.33 -4.27
CA PRO A 224 9.75 6.96 -4.61
C PRO A 224 8.88 5.96 -3.83
N CYS A 225 8.34 4.96 -4.53
CA CYS A 225 7.42 3.97 -3.97
C CYS A 225 8.00 2.57 -4.00
N PHE A 226 7.75 1.81 -2.95
CA PHE A 226 7.94 0.37 -2.88
C PHE A 226 6.63 -0.30 -2.50
N ALA A 227 6.24 -1.34 -3.23
CA ALA A 227 5.04 -2.10 -2.89
C ALA A 227 5.30 -3.61 -2.90
N ILE A 228 4.66 -4.30 -1.96
CA ILE A 228 4.82 -5.73 -1.74
C ILE A 228 3.49 -6.38 -1.42
N SER A 229 3.23 -7.53 -2.04
CA SER A 229 1.99 -8.29 -1.93
C SER A 229 2.23 -9.65 -1.31
N ILE A 230 1.28 -10.15 -0.52
CA ILE A 230 1.17 -11.56 -0.22
C ILE A 230 0.05 -12.14 -1.09
N ILE A 231 0.36 -13.16 -1.86
CA ILE A 231 -0.60 -13.88 -2.70
C ILE A 231 -1.43 -14.77 -1.80
N THR A 232 -2.71 -14.44 -1.64
CA THR A 232 -3.59 -15.11 -0.67
C THR A 232 -4.46 -16.21 -1.27
N ASP A 233 -4.71 -16.11 -2.57
CA ASP A 233 -5.51 -17.04 -3.35
C ASP A 233 -5.07 -17.02 -4.82
N LEU A 234 -5.58 -17.94 -5.62
CA LEU A 234 -5.19 -18.08 -7.02
C LEU A 234 -6.40 -18.00 -7.96
N GLY A 235 -6.40 -16.97 -8.82
CA GLY A 235 -7.30 -16.81 -9.95
C GLY A 235 -6.85 -17.54 -11.22
N VAL A 236 -6.12 -18.64 -11.08
CA VAL A 236 -5.57 -19.42 -12.19
C VAL A 236 -6.56 -20.53 -12.58
N PRO A 237 -6.90 -20.69 -13.88
CA PRO A 237 -7.78 -21.78 -14.32
C PRO A 237 -7.36 -23.16 -13.77
N GLY A 238 -8.31 -23.87 -13.17
CA GLY A 238 -8.07 -25.16 -12.51
C GLY A 238 -7.54 -25.05 -11.06
N LYS A 239 -7.14 -23.86 -10.59
CA LYS A 239 -6.71 -23.62 -9.20
C LYS A 239 -7.68 -22.72 -8.43
N ILE A 240 -8.69 -22.14 -9.09
CA ILE A 240 -9.66 -21.23 -8.47
C ILE A 240 -10.48 -22.01 -7.43
N GLN A 241 -10.51 -21.50 -6.21
CA GLN A 241 -11.30 -22.04 -5.10
C GLN A 241 -12.19 -20.93 -4.51
N LYS A 242 -13.22 -21.34 -3.76
CA LYS A 242 -14.01 -20.38 -2.99
C LYS A 242 -13.15 -19.85 -1.84
N VAL A 243 -13.01 -18.55 -1.75
CA VAL A 243 -12.18 -17.84 -0.76
C VAL A 243 -13.06 -16.96 0.11
N SER A 244 -12.83 -16.97 1.40
CA SER A 244 -13.41 -16.02 2.36
C SER A 244 -12.39 -14.98 2.80
N VAL A 245 -12.87 -13.88 3.37
CA VAL A 245 -11.98 -12.86 3.98
C VAL A 245 -11.11 -13.47 5.08
N GLN A 246 -11.63 -14.45 5.82
CA GLN A 246 -10.89 -15.14 6.86
C GLN A 246 -9.73 -15.95 6.30
N ASP A 247 -9.91 -16.65 5.18
CA ASP A 247 -8.84 -17.37 4.48
C ASP A 247 -7.72 -16.43 4.04
N VAL A 248 -8.10 -15.26 3.48
CA VAL A 248 -7.15 -14.20 3.09
C VAL A 248 -6.32 -13.73 4.29
N ILE A 249 -6.97 -13.43 5.43
CA ILE A 249 -6.30 -12.99 6.65
C ILE A 249 -5.36 -14.07 7.19
N GLU A 250 -5.77 -15.34 7.18
CA GLU A 250 -4.95 -16.44 7.65
C GLU A 250 -3.68 -16.61 6.83
N VAL A 251 -3.79 -16.64 5.50
CA VAL A 251 -2.63 -16.74 4.61
C VAL A 251 -1.71 -15.53 4.77
N ALA A 252 -2.27 -14.31 4.79
CA ALA A 252 -1.52 -13.08 4.98
C ALA A 252 -0.74 -13.12 6.31
N SER A 253 -1.40 -13.43 7.42
CA SER A 253 -0.78 -13.47 8.76
C SER A 253 0.34 -14.51 8.86
N ARG A 254 0.21 -15.65 8.17
CA ARG A 254 1.25 -16.69 8.14
C ARG A 254 2.52 -16.23 7.42
N GLN A 255 2.40 -15.42 6.37
CA GLN A 255 3.54 -14.94 5.57
C GLN A 255 4.04 -13.57 6.01
N GLU A 256 3.26 -12.85 6.79
CA GLU A 256 3.59 -11.50 7.28
C GLU A 256 4.99 -11.39 7.92
N PRO A 257 5.48 -12.34 8.75
CA PRO A 257 6.81 -12.22 9.33
C PRO A 257 7.93 -12.10 8.30
N LYS A 258 7.83 -12.79 7.16
CA LYS A 258 8.81 -12.71 6.07
C LYS A 258 8.74 -11.38 5.36
N MET A 259 7.53 -10.88 5.08
CA MET A 259 7.32 -9.57 4.47
C MET A 259 7.80 -8.45 5.41
N THR A 260 7.49 -8.54 6.70
CA THR A 260 7.95 -7.61 7.74
C THR A 260 9.47 -7.55 7.79
N LEU A 261 10.16 -8.69 7.72
CA LEU A 261 11.62 -8.75 7.67
C LEU A 261 12.15 -8.00 6.44
N ILE A 262 11.61 -8.28 5.25
CA ILE A 262 12.04 -7.60 4.01
C ILE A 262 11.84 -6.09 4.13
N MET A 263 10.67 -5.63 4.57
CA MET A 263 10.36 -4.21 4.68
C MET A 263 11.24 -3.50 5.72
N ARG A 264 11.43 -4.09 6.90
CA ARG A 264 12.28 -3.53 7.96
C ARG A 264 13.74 -3.42 7.51
N GLU A 265 14.30 -4.49 6.94
CA GLU A 265 15.68 -4.50 6.43
C GLU A 265 15.86 -3.51 5.27
N LEU A 266 14.88 -3.43 4.38
CA LEU A 266 14.90 -2.45 3.29
C LEU A 266 14.93 -1.02 3.83
N ILE A 267 14.03 -0.70 4.78
CA ILE A 267 13.98 0.61 5.43
C ILE A 267 15.30 0.94 6.14
N SER A 268 15.93 -0.03 6.76
CA SER A 268 17.20 0.20 7.48
C SER A 268 18.40 0.51 6.57
N ARG A 269 18.35 0.04 5.31
CA ARG A 269 19.48 0.12 4.36
C ARG A 269 19.37 1.27 3.34
N ILE A 270 18.29 2.08 3.37
CA ILE A 270 18.06 3.19 2.44
C ILE A 270 18.18 4.57 3.06
#